data_f9d0b738846d0c3f3dbc862a85247409
#
_entry.id   f9d0b738846d0c3f3dbc862a85247409
#
_cell.length_a   1.000
_cell.length_b   1.000
_cell.length_c   1.000
_cell.angle_alpha   90.00
_cell.angle_beta   90.00
_cell.angle_gamma   90.00
#
_symmetry.space_group_name_H-M   'P 1'
#
loop_
_entity.id
_entity.type
_entity.pdbx_description
1 polymer ?
#
loop_
_entity_poly.entity_id
_entity_poly.type
_entity_poly.pdbx_seq_one_letter_code
_entity_poly.pdbx_strand_id
1 'polypeptide(L)'
;MEDKVIIVEGKNDRKLVEKVIDEPVNIICTYGTLSEEKLETIIYPIEDNDVYILVDADDAGEKLRKQLQHELPNATHLYIDKVYRQVETTPLDFLAQLLRKYFQVKEPF
;
A
#
# COMPACT_ATOMS: atom_id res chain seq x y z
N MET A 1 17.44 9.29 8.10
CA MET A 1 16.19 9.66 7.41
C MET A 1 15.37 8.41 7.20
N GLU A 2 14.15 8.43 7.68
CA GLU A 2 13.29 7.28 7.55
C GLU A 2 12.60 7.28 6.20
N ASP A 3 12.67 6.14 5.55
CA ASP A 3 12.03 5.98 4.27
C ASP A 3 10.63 5.44 4.45
N LYS A 4 9.68 6.07 3.78
CA LYS A 4 8.31 5.59 3.75
C LYS A 4 8.17 4.52 2.68
N VAL A 5 7.43 3.48 3.01
CA VAL A 5 7.18 2.35 2.11
C VAL A 5 5.67 2.15 2.02
N ILE A 6 5.15 1.97 0.80
CA ILE A 6 3.77 1.58 0.59
C ILE A 6 3.77 0.18 -0.01
N ILE A 7 2.99 -0.72 0.60
CA ILE A 7 2.81 -2.07 0.08
C ILE A 7 1.46 -2.13 -0.63
N VAL A 8 1.48 -2.54 -1.88
CA VAL A 8 0.29 -2.75 -2.71
C VAL A 8 0.31 -4.15 -3.30
N GLU A 9 -0.77 -4.58 -3.94
CA GLU A 9 -0.85 -5.94 -4.47
C GLU A 9 -0.23 -6.07 -5.85
N GLY A 10 -0.44 -5.10 -6.73
CA GLY A 10 -0.04 -5.24 -8.11
C GLY A 10 0.48 -3.99 -8.80
N LYS A 11 0.89 -4.18 -10.06
CA LYS A 11 1.51 -3.15 -10.89
C LYS A 11 0.59 -1.97 -11.16
N ASN A 12 -0.71 -2.22 -11.38
CA ASN A 12 -1.65 -1.14 -11.66
C ASN A 12 -1.89 -0.28 -10.42
N ASP A 13 -1.89 -0.89 -9.25
CA ASP A 13 -2.02 -0.16 -7.99
C ASP A 13 -0.82 0.76 -7.80
N ARG A 14 0.38 0.25 -8.09
CA ARG A 14 1.60 1.06 -8.04
C ARG A 14 1.50 2.28 -8.96
N LYS A 15 1.03 2.08 -10.18
CA LYS A 15 0.90 3.17 -11.15
C LYS A 15 -0.04 4.28 -10.66
N LEU A 16 -1.14 3.88 -10.03
CA LEU A 16 -2.10 4.85 -9.48
C LEU A 16 -1.49 5.63 -8.32
N VAL A 17 -0.82 4.95 -7.42
CA VAL A 17 -0.15 5.61 -6.29
C VAL A 17 0.91 6.58 -6.79
N GLU A 18 1.69 6.19 -7.78
CA GLU A 18 2.71 7.05 -8.38
C GLU A 18 2.12 8.32 -9.01
N LYS A 19 0.90 8.24 -9.55
CA LYS A 19 0.21 9.42 -10.12
C LYS A 19 -0.20 10.42 -9.06
N VAL A 20 -0.39 9.98 -7.83
CA VAL A 20 -0.96 10.79 -6.76
C VAL A 20 0.11 11.35 -5.83
N ILE A 21 1.12 10.57 -5.50
CA ILE A 21 2.13 10.94 -4.51
C ILE A 21 3.15 11.91 -5.09
N ASP A 22 3.48 12.92 -4.28
CA ASP A 22 4.43 13.98 -4.64
C ASP A 22 5.59 14.03 -3.63
N GLU A 23 6.13 12.87 -3.29
CA GLU A 23 7.35 12.74 -2.48
C GLU A 23 8.00 11.38 -2.76
N PRO A 24 9.28 11.21 -2.44
CA PRO A 24 9.93 9.91 -2.61
C PRO A 24 9.31 8.86 -1.68
N VAL A 25 8.82 7.77 -2.27
CA VAL A 25 8.24 6.65 -1.54
C VAL A 25 8.64 5.37 -2.25
N ASN A 26 9.04 4.37 -1.48
CA ASN A 26 9.30 3.04 -2.03
C ASN A 26 7.98 2.28 -2.10
N ILE A 27 7.54 1.93 -3.31
CA ILE A 27 6.29 1.20 -3.51
C ILE A 27 6.60 -0.25 -3.83
N ILE A 28 6.12 -1.15 -2.99
CA ILE A 28 6.38 -2.58 -3.12
C ILE A 28 5.10 -3.30 -3.52
N CYS A 29 5.20 -4.17 -4.52
CA CYS A 29 4.10 -5.02 -4.97
C CYS A 29 4.32 -6.44 -4.46
N THR A 30 3.30 -7.03 -3.86
CA THR A 30 3.38 -8.40 -3.36
C THR A 30 3.07 -9.44 -4.42
N TYR A 31 2.28 -9.08 -5.43
CA TYR A 31 1.84 -9.98 -6.51
C TYR A 31 1.19 -11.25 -5.96
N GLY A 32 0.26 -11.06 -5.04
CA GLY A 32 -0.48 -12.15 -4.44
C GLY A 32 -0.06 -12.44 -3.00
N THR A 33 -0.31 -13.67 -2.56
CA THR A 33 -0.02 -14.06 -1.17
C THR A 33 1.48 -14.10 -0.91
N LEU A 34 1.83 -13.90 0.36
CA LEU A 34 3.23 -13.91 0.77
C LEU A 34 3.71 -15.33 1.04
N SER A 35 4.76 -15.72 0.32
CA SER A 35 5.50 -16.95 0.58
C SER A 35 6.65 -16.63 1.54
N GLU A 36 7.31 -17.67 2.04
CA GLU A 36 8.52 -17.50 2.86
C GLU A 36 9.59 -16.71 2.11
N GLU A 37 9.78 -17.00 0.83
CA GLU A 37 10.74 -16.30 0.00
C GLU A 37 10.41 -14.80 -0.10
N LYS A 38 9.13 -14.46 -0.31
CA LYS A 38 8.72 -13.05 -0.36
C LYS A 38 8.90 -12.35 0.98
N LEU A 39 8.64 -13.03 2.08
CA LEU A 39 8.88 -12.46 3.40
C LEU A 39 10.36 -12.08 3.55
N GLU A 40 11.25 -12.99 3.20
CA GLU A 40 12.69 -12.76 3.33
C GLU A 40 13.21 -11.69 2.38
N THR A 41 12.71 -11.65 1.14
CA THR A 41 13.25 -10.77 0.11
C THR A 41 12.59 -9.40 0.07
N ILE A 42 11.34 -9.29 0.51
CA ILE A 42 10.55 -8.06 0.37
C ILE A 42 10.18 -7.46 1.72
N ILE A 43 9.73 -8.27 2.66
CA ILE A 43 9.12 -7.78 3.89
C ILE A 43 10.14 -7.54 5.00
N TYR A 44 10.97 -8.52 5.32
CA TYR A 44 11.95 -8.37 6.41
C TYR A 44 12.93 -7.22 6.17
N PRO A 45 13.38 -6.94 4.92
CA PRO A 45 14.27 -5.81 4.69
C PRO A 45 13.69 -4.43 5.01
N ILE A 46 12.36 -4.29 5.08
CA ILE A 46 11.71 -3.00 5.32
C ILE A 46 11.03 -2.91 6.69
N GLU A 47 11.23 -3.89 7.56
CA GLU A 47 10.49 -3.93 8.83
C GLU A 47 10.75 -2.74 9.75
N ASP A 48 11.89 -2.07 9.60
CA ASP A 48 12.24 -0.90 10.40
C ASP A 48 11.85 0.43 9.73
N ASN A 49 11.25 0.38 8.55
CA ASN A 49 10.79 1.57 7.84
C ASN A 49 9.37 1.96 8.30
N ASP A 50 8.93 3.15 7.90
CA ASP A 50 7.53 3.56 8.05
C ASP A 50 6.73 2.89 6.95
N VAL A 51 5.99 1.84 7.29
CA VAL A 51 5.28 1.03 6.31
C VAL A 51 3.79 1.33 6.32
N TYR A 52 3.23 1.51 5.14
CA TYR A 52 1.82 1.75 4.90
C TYR A 52 1.29 0.64 3.98
N ILE A 53 0.15 0.07 4.33
CA ILE A 53 -0.41 -1.07 3.60
C ILE A 53 -1.71 -0.64 2.92
N LEU A 54 -1.74 -0.74 1.59
CA LEU A 54 -2.86 -0.35 0.76
C LEU A 54 -3.22 -1.52 -0.15
N VAL A 55 -4.21 -2.29 0.26
CA VAL A 55 -4.66 -3.48 -0.47
C VAL A 55 -6.16 -3.38 -0.76
N ASP A 56 -6.64 -4.28 -1.63
CA ASP A 56 -8.03 -4.26 -2.07
C ASP A 56 -9.01 -4.57 -0.92
N ALA A 57 -10.23 -4.08 -1.06
CA ALA A 57 -11.30 -4.32 -0.10
C ALA A 57 -12.11 -5.55 -0.52
N ASP A 58 -11.44 -6.68 -0.68
CA ASP A 58 -12.02 -7.97 -1.02
C ASP A 58 -11.40 -9.06 -0.15
N ASP A 59 -11.86 -10.31 -0.32
CA ASP A 59 -11.39 -11.41 0.52
C ASP A 59 -9.89 -11.66 0.37
N ALA A 60 -9.36 -11.56 -0.83
CA ALA A 60 -7.93 -11.74 -1.08
C ALA A 60 -7.12 -10.63 -0.40
N GLY A 61 -7.58 -9.38 -0.52
CA GLY A 61 -6.95 -8.24 0.13
C GLY A 61 -6.95 -8.35 1.64
N GLU A 62 -8.07 -8.78 2.22
CA GLU A 62 -8.17 -8.97 3.66
C GLU A 62 -7.24 -10.08 4.17
N LYS A 63 -7.10 -11.15 3.40
CA LYS A 63 -6.17 -12.23 3.74
C LYS A 63 -4.74 -11.75 3.75
N LEU A 64 -4.37 -10.99 2.72
CA LEU A 64 -3.04 -10.40 2.62
C LEU A 64 -2.79 -9.42 3.78
N ARG A 65 -3.78 -8.62 4.11
CA ARG A 65 -3.69 -7.66 5.22
C ARG A 65 -3.40 -8.36 6.54
N LYS A 66 -4.05 -9.49 6.79
CA LYS A 66 -3.82 -10.28 8.01
C LYS A 66 -2.39 -10.82 8.06
N GLN A 67 -1.88 -11.31 6.94
CA GLN A 67 -0.50 -11.78 6.87
C GLN A 67 0.49 -10.65 7.16
N LEU A 68 0.26 -9.48 6.54
CA LEU A 68 1.12 -8.33 6.74
C LEU A 68 1.03 -7.78 8.16
N GLN A 69 -0.15 -7.81 8.76
CA GLN A 69 -0.33 -7.38 10.14
C GLN A 69 0.47 -8.23 11.11
N HIS A 70 0.55 -9.54 10.83
CA HIS A 70 1.35 -10.45 11.64
C HIS A 70 2.85 -10.16 11.52
N GLU A 71 3.32 -9.92 10.31
CA GLU A 71 4.75 -9.70 10.05
C GLU A 71 5.21 -8.27 10.35
N LEU A 72 4.31 -7.30 10.18
CA LEU A 72 4.61 -5.88 10.34
C LEU A 72 3.57 -5.25 11.29
N PRO A 73 3.63 -5.57 12.58
CA PRO A 73 2.59 -5.12 13.52
C PRO A 73 2.51 -3.61 13.70
N ASN A 74 3.56 -2.87 13.36
CA ASN A 74 3.59 -1.42 13.48
C ASN A 74 3.20 -0.68 12.20
N ALA A 75 2.89 -1.41 11.12
CA ALA A 75 2.50 -0.79 9.86
C ALA A 75 1.15 -0.10 9.96
N THR A 76 0.99 0.98 9.20
CA THR A 76 -0.27 1.71 9.10
C THR A 76 -1.11 1.13 7.98
N HIS A 77 -2.33 0.71 8.28
CA HIS A 77 -3.25 0.16 7.30
C HIS A 77 -4.11 1.27 6.71
N LEU A 78 -4.11 1.38 5.39
CA LEU A 78 -4.94 2.32 4.65
C LEU A 78 -6.11 1.54 4.06
N TYR A 79 -7.30 2.13 4.12
CA TYR A 79 -8.53 1.46 3.67
C TYR A 79 -9.21 2.29 2.60
N ILE A 80 -9.38 1.69 1.41
CA ILE A 80 -10.22 2.29 0.37
C ILE A 80 -11.70 2.03 0.74
N ASP A 81 -12.60 2.82 0.15
CA ASP A 81 -14.02 2.57 0.35
C ASP A 81 -14.40 1.24 -0.31
N LYS A 82 -15.14 0.41 0.42
CA LYS A 82 -15.57 -0.91 -0.06
C LYS A 82 -16.36 -0.86 -1.35
N VAL A 83 -17.03 0.25 -1.64
CA VAL A 83 -17.80 0.42 -2.87
C VAL A 83 -16.91 0.29 -4.11
N TYR A 84 -15.64 0.65 -4.01
CA TYR A 84 -14.70 0.55 -5.12
C TYR A 84 -14.04 -0.82 -5.22
N ARG A 85 -14.05 -1.62 -4.17
CA ARG A 85 -13.50 -2.97 -4.04
C ARG A 85 -11.99 -3.08 -4.23
N GLN A 86 -11.45 -2.44 -5.26
CA GLN A 86 -10.05 -2.52 -5.63
C GLN A 86 -9.40 -1.16 -5.62
N VAL A 87 -8.09 -1.14 -5.35
CA VAL A 87 -7.29 0.07 -5.42
C VAL A 87 -7.34 0.65 -6.84
N GLU A 88 -7.16 -0.21 -7.85
CA GLU A 88 -7.09 0.25 -9.24
C GLU A 88 -8.41 0.81 -9.78
N THR A 89 -9.54 0.51 -9.16
CA THR A 89 -10.84 1.07 -9.54
C THR A 89 -11.27 2.23 -8.65
N THR A 90 -10.42 2.66 -7.73
CA THR A 90 -10.70 3.81 -6.88
C THR A 90 -10.40 5.10 -7.63
N PRO A 91 -11.31 6.09 -7.63
CA PRO A 91 -11.05 7.37 -8.28
C PRO A 91 -9.82 8.06 -7.70
N LEU A 92 -9.06 8.75 -8.56
CA LEU A 92 -7.80 9.37 -8.16
C LEU A 92 -7.97 10.43 -7.06
N ASP A 93 -9.04 11.21 -7.11
CA ASP A 93 -9.31 12.21 -6.08
C ASP A 93 -9.58 11.57 -4.72
N PHE A 94 -10.30 10.45 -4.70
CA PHE A 94 -10.54 9.71 -3.46
C PHE A 94 -9.24 9.11 -2.91
N LEU A 95 -8.44 8.53 -3.80
CA LEU A 95 -7.15 7.97 -3.41
C LEU A 95 -6.23 9.07 -2.87
N ALA A 96 -6.23 10.24 -3.50
CA ALA A 96 -5.46 11.38 -3.04
C ALA A 96 -5.86 11.83 -1.64
N GLN A 97 -7.17 11.88 -1.36
CA GLN A 97 -7.65 12.23 -0.02
C GLN A 97 -7.16 11.24 1.03
N LEU A 98 -7.18 9.96 0.68
CA LEU A 98 -6.71 8.91 1.59
C LEU A 98 -5.21 9.06 1.87
N LEU A 99 -4.41 9.23 0.83
CA LEU A 99 -2.96 9.32 0.95
C LEU A 99 -2.49 10.64 1.55
N ARG A 100 -3.25 11.72 1.38
CA ARG A 100 -2.89 13.04 1.89
C ARG A 100 -2.70 13.06 3.41
N LYS A 101 -3.30 12.14 4.11
CA LYS A 101 -3.17 12.05 5.56
C LYS A 101 -1.73 11.71 5.99
N TYR A 102 -0.97 11.07 5.12
CA TYR A 102 0.36 10.56 5.44
C TYR A 102 1.45 10.99 4.47
N PHE A 103 1.07 11.50 3.30
CA PHE A 103 2.02 11.82 2.22
C PHE A 103 1.71 13.17 1.60
N GLN A 104 2.74 13.77 0.99
CA GLN A 104 2.51 14.88 0.07
C GLN A 104 1.87 14.31 -1.20
N VAL A 105 0.83 14.95 -1.68
CA VAL A 105 0.14 14.54 -2.89
C VAL A 105 0.15 15.66 -3.90
N LYS A 106 0.10 15.29 -5.18
CA LYS A 106 0.11 16.25 -6.28
C LYS A 106 -1.20 17.05 -6.29
N GLU A 107 -1.11 18.32 -6.67
CA GLU A 107 -2.26 19.20 -6.84
C GLU A 107 -2.55 19.34 -8.33
N PRO A 108 -3.83 19.49 -8.72
CA PRO A 108 -5.06 19.35 -7.92
C PRO A 108 -5.60 17.92 -7.92
N PHE A 109 -6.04 17.48 -6.79
CA PHE A 109 -6.79 16.22 -6.68
C PHE A 109 -7.94 16.39 -5.70
#